data_4819f87d05b0de25a3288b2ae957f2bf
#
_entry.id   4819f87d05b0de25a3288b2ae957f2bf
#
_cell.length_a   1.000
_cell.length_b   1.000
_cell.length_c   1.000
_cell.angle_alpha   90.00
_cell.angle_beta   90.00
_cell.angle_gamma   90.00
#
_symmetry.space_group_name_H-M   'P 1'
#
loop_
_entity.id
_entity.type
_entity.pdbx_description
1 polymer ?
#
loop_
_entity_poly.entity_id
_entity_poly.type
_entity_poly.pdbx_seq_one_letter_code
_entity_poly.pdbx_strand_id
1 'polypeptide(L)'
;MTTLKLEHVDKVYPNAKIKAVENFNLDVKDKEFIVFVGPSGCGKSTTLRMIAGLEDITSGEFSIDDVRMNDVAPKDRDIAMVFQNYALYPHMTVFDNMAFGLKLRKYKKDDIKKRVEEAAEILGLTELLDRKPADMSGGQRQRVAMGRAIVRDAKVFLMDEPLSNLDAKLRVTMRAEIAKIHRRIGATTIYVTHDQTEAMTLADRIVIMSATKSADGTTGRIEQIGEPKELYNEPANKFVAGFIGSPAMNFFEVTLNGNVISNGTGFEMIIPEGQEKLLKKAGYQGQKLWFGIRPEDISAEPIVQDVFPNQIVKAEVVVSELLGAETMLYAKVGDTEFVSKVDARDFRQPGEVVDLTFNINKAHFFDINTEERIIG
;
A
#
# COMPACT_ATOMS: atom_id res chain seq x y z
N MET A 1 16.87 -16.55 -12.99
CA MET A 1 16.15 -16.16 -11.76
C MET A 1 16.73 -14.84 -11.32
N THR A 2 15.90 -13.89 -10.93
CA THR A 2 16.40 -12.55 -10.54
C THR A 2 15.87 -12.21 -9.16
N THR A 3 16.77 -12.24 -8.17
CA THR A 3 16.47 -11.92 -6.77
C THR A 3 17.09 -10.59 -6.39
N LEU A 4 16.43 -9.86 -5.48
CA LEU A 4 17.00 -8.64 -4.92
C LEU A 4 17.07 -8.80 -3.41
N LYS A 5 18.15 -8.30 -2.81
CA LYS A 5 18.32 -8.32 -1.36
C LYS A 5 18.83 -6.97 -0.87
N LEU A 6 18.12 -6.39 0.08
CA LEU A 6 18.52 -5.21 0.82
C LEU A 6 18.74 -5.62 2.26
N GLU A 7 19.92 -5.34 2.82
CA GLU A 7 20.34 -5.71 4.18
C GLU A 7 20.78 -4.47 4.93
N HIS A 8 20.06 -4.14 5.99
CA HIS A 8 20.36 -3.02 6.89
C HIS A 8 20.61 -1.70 6.16
N VAL A 9 19.83 -1.45 5.06
CA VAL A 9 20.04 -0.27 4.22
C VAL A 9 19.54 0.98 4.92
N ASP A 10 20.46 1.96 5.04
CA ASP A 10 20.19 3.29 5.56
C ASP A 10 20.46 4.36 4.50
N LYS A 11 19.68 5.45 4.57
CA LYS A 11 19.92 6.68 3.81
C LYS A 11 19.98 7.88 4.71
N VAL A 12 21.08 8.60 4.66
CA VAL A 12 21.28 9.93 5.25
C VAL A 12 21.62 10.90 4.13
N TYR A 13 20.87 11.99 3.99
CA TYR A 13 21.21 13.04 3.01
C TYR A 13 22.32 13.95 3.53
N PRO A 14 23.13 14.54 2.64
CA PRO A 14 24.12 15.55 3.05
C PRO A 14 23.46 16.64 3.91
N ASN A 15 24.09 16.97 5.03
CA ASN A 15 23.61 17.95 6.02
C ASN A 15 22.32 17.56 6.78
N ALA A 16 21.76 16.37 6.58
CA ALA A 16 20.67 15.86 7.41
C ALA A 16 21.25 15.27 8.72
N LYS A 17 20.52 15.50 9.84
CA LYS A 17 20.87 14.95 11.15
C LYS A 17 20.26 13.57 11.40
N ILE A 18 19.30 13.19 10.57
CA ILE A 18 18.53 11.94 10.73
C ILE A 18 18.57 11.11 9.45
N LYS A 19 18.25 9.84 9.59
CA LYS A 19 18.11 8.91 8.46
C LYS A 19 16.78 9.16 7.74
N ALA A 20 16.80 9.37 6.43
CA ALA A 20 15.60 9.43 5.60
C ALA A 20 14.98 8.03 5.43
N VAL A 21 15.80 6.98 5.45
CA VAL A 21 15.40 5.57 5.48
C VAL A 21 16.29 4.89 6.52
N GLU A 22 15.68 4.11 7.40
CA GLU A 22 16.35 3.45 8.51
C GLU A 22 16.16 1.94 8.47
N ASN A 23 17.28 1.20 8.52
CA ASN A 23 17.36 -0.25 8.67
C ASN A 23 16.41 -1.01 7.74
N PHE A 24 16.40 -0.64 6.44
CA PHE A 24 15.53 -1.24 5.46
C PHE A 24 16.05 -2.63 5.07
N ASN A 25 15.24 -3.66 5.35
CA ASN A 25 15.56 -5.06 5.07
C ASN A 25 14.45 -5.66 4.18
N LEU A 26 14.83 -6.24 3.03
CA LEU A 26 13.88 -6.85 2.10
C LEU A 26 14.58 -7.88 1.21
N ASP A 27 14.02 -9.08 1.17
CA ASP A 27 14.36 -10.11 0.18
C ASP A 27 13.23 -10.19 -0.85
N VAL A 28 13.56 -10.05 -2.15
CA VAL A 28 12.60 -10.13 -3.26
C VAL A 28 12.92 -11.35 -4.10
N LYS A 29 11.91 -12.18 -4.33
CA LYS A 29 12.02 -13.40 -5.13
C LYS A 29 11.95 -13.11 -6.62
N ASP A 30 12.45 -14.06 -7.43
CA ASP A 30 12.33 -13.99 -8.89
C ASP A 30 10.86 -13.83 -9.34
N LYS A 31 10.63 -12.85 -10.23
CA LYS A 31 9.31 -12.51 -10.78
C LYS A 31 8.27 -12.02 -9.79
N GLU A 32 8.66 -11.69 -8.58
CA GLU A 32 7.76 -11.17 -7.55
C GLU A 32 7.36 -9.71 -7.83
N PHE A 33 6.11 -9.38 -7.54
CA PHE A 33 5.57 -8.02 -7.58
C PHE A 33 5.51 -7.45 -6.18
N ILE A 34 6.47 -6.62 -5.82
CA ILE A 34 6.54 -5.94 -4.52
C ILE A 34 5.98 -4.53 -4.62
N VAL A 35 5.11 -4.15 -3.69
CA VAL A 35 4.60 -2.78 -3.60
C VAL A 35 5.07 -2.11 -2.33
N PHE A 36 5.72 -0.95 -2.44
CA PHE A 36 6.00 -0.06 -1.31
C PHE A 36 4.83 0.91 -1.14
N VAL A 37 4.23 0.93 0.04
CA VAL A 37 3.11 1.81 0.36
C VAL A 37 3.34 2.49 1.72
N GLY A 38 2.80 3.68 1.88
CA GLY A 38 2.94 4.46 3.12
C GLY A 38 2.68 5.94 2.88
N PRO A 39 2.63 6.75 3.95
CA PRO A 39 2.40 8.19 3.87
C PRO A 39 3.51 8.92 3.11
N SER A 40 3.26 10.17 2.73
CA SER A 40 4.26 11.01 2.09
C SER A 40 5.47 11.24 3.02
N GLY A 41 6.66 11.13 2.45
CA GLY A 41 7.91 11.33 3.18
C GLY A 41 8.45 10.11 3.94
N CYS A 42 7.81 8.93 3.86
CA CYS A 42 8.29 7.71 4.51
C CYS A 42 9.45 7.00 3.77
N GLY A 43 10.03 7.60 2.73
CA GLY A 43 11.23 7.07 2.08
C GLY A 43 10.99 6.11 0.90
N LYS A 44 9.77 5.85 0.44
CA LYS A 44 9.45 4.94 -0.69
C LYS A 44 10.26 5.25 -1.96
N SER A 45 10.08 6.45 -2.50
CA SER A 45 10.81 6.87 -3.72
C SER A 45 12.32 6.97 -3.50
N THR A 46 12.76 7.33 -2.29
CA THR A 46 14.19 7.32 -1.92
C THR A 46 14.74 5.89 -2.01
N THR A 47 14.05 4.92 -1.42
CA THR A 47 14.45 3.51 -1.49
C THR A 47 14.46 2.99 -2.92
N LEU A 48 13.41 3.32 -3.70
CA LEU A 48 13.35 2.95 -5.11
C LEU A 48 14.53 3.53 -5.91
N ARG A 49 14.91 4.79 -5.65
CA ARG A 49 16.04 5.46 -6.29
C ARG A 49 17.38 4.88 -5.85
N MET A 50 17.54 4.44 -4.61
CA MET A 50 18.73 3.70 -4.16
C MET A 50 18.88 2.37 -4.93
N ILE A 51 17.78 1.63 -5.12
CA ILE A 51 17.77 0.40 -5.94
C ILE A 51 18.16 0.72 -7.40
N ALA A 52 17.63 1.81 -7.96
CA ALA A 52 17.96 2.25 -9.30
C ALA A 52 19.40 2.77 -9.46
N GLY A 53 20.08 3.07 -8.36
CA GLY A 53 21.41 3.72 -8.35
C GLY A 53 21.38 5.21 -8.63
N LEU A 54 20.21 5.84 -8.51
CA LEU A 54 20.01 7.29 -8.65
C LEU A 54 20.24 8.04 -7.34
N GLU A 55 20.32 7.31 -6.22
CA GLU A 55 20.68 7.77 -4.89
C GLU A 55 21.68 6.80 -4.30
N ASP A 56 22.68 7.32 -3.58
CA ASP A 56 23.66 6.48 -2.91
C ASP A 56 23.07 5.89 -1.63
N ILE A 57 23.43 4.64 -1.34
CA ILE A 57 23.17 3.97 -0.07
C ILE A 57 24.24 4.48 0.92
N THR A 58 23.82 4.96 2.10
CA THR A 58 24.75 5.48 3.12
C THR A 58 25.42 4.35 3.90
N SER A 59 24.65 3.32 4.29
CA SER A 59 25.15 2.10 4.95
C SER A 59 24.25 0.92 4.61
N GLY A 60 24.69 -0.30 4.87
CA GLY A 60 24.02 -1.52 4.47
C GLY A 60 24.40 -1.98 3.07
N GLU A 61 23.75 -3.01 2.57
CA GLU A 61 24.09 -3.66 1.31
C GLU A 61 22.84 -3.89 0.44
N PHE A 62 23.01 -3.65 -0.85
CA PHE A 62 22.03 -4.00 -1.87
C PHE A 62 22.68 -4.91 -2.91
N SER A 63 22.06 -6.04 -3.21
CA SER A 63 22.50 -7.00 -4.22
C SER A 63 21.38 -7.41 -5.19
N ILE A 64 21.78 -7.76 -6.41
CA ILE A 64 20.96 -8.42 -7.43
C ILE A 64 21.68 -9.72 -7.82
N ASP A 65 20.97 -10.85 -7.72
CA ASP A 65 21.56 -12.17 -8.01
C ASP A 65 22.89 -12.39 -7.24
N ASP A 66 22.91 -12.05 -5.94
CA ASP A 66 24.09 -12.10 -5.05
C ASP A 66 25.27 -11.21 -5.46
N VAL A 67 25.10 -10.35 -6.47
CA VAL A 67 26.11 -9.36 -6.85
C VAL A 67 25.82 -8.02 -6.18
N ARG A 68 26.76 -7.52 -5.38
CA ARG A 68 26.66 -6.22 -4.71
C ARG A 68 26.55 -5.08 -5.70
N MET A 69 25.52 -4.22 -5.53
CA MET A 69 25.16 -3.15 -6.45
C MET A 69 25.43 -1.74 -5.93
N ASN A 70 25.87 -1.56 -4.68
CA ASN A 70 26.02 -0.22 -4.08
C ASN A 70 26.83 0.74 -4.97
N ASP A 71 27.92 0.27 -5.55
CA ASP A 71 28.87 1.08 -6.33
C ASP A 71 28.70 0.92 -7.84
N VAL A 72 27.66 0.15 -8.28
CA VAL A 72 27.37 -0.06 -9.70
C VAL A 72 26.56 1.10 -10.25
N ALA A 73 27.01 1.69 -11.35
CA ALA A 73 26.31 2.81 -11.98
C ALA A 73 24.90 2.39 -12.49
N PRO A 74 23.90 3.29 -12.50
CA PRO A 74 22.51 2.97 -12.89
C PRO A 74 22.38 2.27 -14.25
N LYS A 75 23.21 2.66 -15.22
CA LYS A 75 23.18 2.10 -16.58
C LYS A 75 23.59 0.61 -16.67
N ASP A 76 24.34 0.14 -15.65
CA ASP A 76 24.94 -1.20 -15.60
C ASP A 76 24.18 -2.17 -14.66
N ARG A 77 23.12 -1.70 -13.99
CA ARG A 77 22.31 -2.52 -13.05
C ARG A 77 21.24 -3.41 -13.70
N ASP A 78 21.09 -3.39 -15.01
CA ASP A 78 20.04 -4.11 -15.75
C ASP A 78 18.61 -3.88 -15.23
N ILE A 79 18.33 -2.64 -14.88
CA ILE A 79 17.05 -2.14 -14.33
C ILE A 79 16.38 -1.25 -15.37
N ALA A 80 15.05 -1.36 -15.49
CA ALA A 80 14.20 -0.41 -16.20
C ALA A 80 13.33 0.35 -15.20
N MET A 81 13.19 1.67 -15.36
CA MET A 81 12.42 2.52 -14.45
C MET A 81 11.37 3.33 -15.20
N VAL A 82 10.16 3.36 -14.63
CA VAL A 82 9.05 4.24 -15.02
C VAL A 82 8.90 5.31 -13.96
N PHE A 83 9.02 6.57 -14.36
CA PHE A 83 8.94 7.73 -13.47
C PHE A 83 7.50 8.26 -13.38
N GLN A 84 7.17 8.91 -12.28
CA GLN A 84 5.88 9.52 -11.99
C GLN A 84 5.39 10.48 -13.08
N ASN A 85 6.31 11.27 -13.68
CA ASN A 85 6.02 12.22 -14.76
C ASN A 85 6.20 11.63 -16.16
N TYR A 86 6.28 10.29 -16.27
CA TYR A 86 6.51 9.52 -17.50
C TYR A 86 7.86 9.81 -18.18
N ALA A 87 8.46 10.97 -18.00
CA ALA A 87 9.75 11.41 -18.57
C ALA A 87 9.86 11.15 -20.09
N LEU A 88 8.78 11.36 -20.85
CA LEU A 88 8.78 11.20 -22.30
C LEU A 88 9.50 12.36 -22.99
N TYR A 89 10.19 12.07 -24.08
CA TYR A 89 10.79 13.08 -24.94
C TYR A 89 9.72 13.67 -25.85
N PRO A 90 9.30 14.95 -25.64
CA PRO A 90 8.12 15.51 -26.30
C PRO A 90 8.29 15.74 -27.80
N HIS A 91 9.51 15.88 -28.26
CA HIS A 91 9.87 16.07 -29.70
C HIS A 91 9.95 14.76 -30.48
N MET A 92 10.02 13.61 -29.83
CA MET A 92 10.11 12.28 -30.41
C MET A 92 8.72 11.66 -30.60
N THR A 93 8.59 10.78 -31.60
CA THR A 93 7.41 9.93 -31.76
C THR A 93 7.32 8.87 -30.65
N VAL A 94 6.20 8.16 -30.57
CA VAL A 94 6.06 6.99 -29.68
C VAL A 94 7.14 5.96 -29.98
N PHE A 95 7.32 5.62 -31.28
CA PHE A 95 8.37 4.71 -31.72
C PHE A 95 9.75 5.16 -31.24
N ASP A 96 10.11 6.41 -31.47
CA ASP A 96 11.42 6.95 -31.10
C ASP A 96 11.62 7.01 -29.59
N ASN A 97 10.58 7.34 -28.82
CA ASN A 97 10.61 7.26 -27.37
C ASN A 97 10.94 5.84 -26.89
N MET A 98 10.25 4.83 -27.40
CA MET A 98 10.49 3.43 -27.04
C MET A 98 11.86 2.95 -27.51
N ALA A 99 12.27 3.30 -28.73
CA ALA A 99 13.53 2.89 -29.33
C ALA A 99 14.77 3.56 -28.72
N PHE A 100 14.61 4.68 -28.00
CA PHE A 100 15.74 5.54 -27.59
C PHE A 100 16.82 4.79 -26.81
N GLY A 101 16.45 4.02 -25.81
CA GLY A 101 17.39 3.25 -24.99
C GLY A 101 18.14 2.17 -25.78
N LEU A 102 17.49 1.55 -26.77
CA LEU A 102 18.11 0.54 -27.66
C LEU A 102 19.08 1.20 -28.65
N LYS A 103 18.73 2.39 -29.18
CA LYS A 103 19.61 3.19 -30.05
C LYS A 103 20.90 3.58 -29.33
N LEU A 104 20.83 4.03 -28.08
CA LEU A 104 22.01 4.36 -27.26
C LEU A 104 22.92 3.15 -27.03
N ARG A 105 22.35 1.96 -26.88
CA ARG A 105 23.06 0.69 -26.72
C ARG A 105 23.53 0.08 -28.06
N LYS A 106 23.35 0.80 -29.18
CA LYS A 106 23.79 0.39 -30.55
C LYS A 106 23.19 -0.92 -31.03
N TYR A 107 21.95 -1.23 -30.67
CA TYR A 107 21.21 -2.36 -31.26
C TYR A 107 21.04 -2.18 -32.76
N LYS A 108 20.94 -3.27 -33.53
CA LYS A 108 20.65 -3.23 -34.95
C LYS A 108 19.24 -2.67 -35.22
N LYS A 109 19.07 -1.96 -36.32
CA LYS A 109 17.80 -1.31 -36.67
C LYS A 109 16.62 -2.29 -36.73
N ASP A 110 16.83 -3.48 -37.27
CA ASP A 110 15.79 -4.50 -37.38
C ASP A 110 15.39 -5.06 -36.02
N ASP A 111 16.36 -5.26 -35.11
CA ASP A 111 16.10 -5.68 -33.74
C ASP A 111 15.31 -4.61 -32.93
N ILE A 112 15.65 -3.32 -33.12
CA ILE A 112 14.94 -2.21 -32.52
C ILE A 112 13.49 -2.21 -32.99
N LYS A 113 13.28 -2.30 -34.32
CA LYS A 113 11.95 -2.31 -34.92
C LYS A 113 11.10 -3.44 -34.33
N LYS A 114 11.64 -4.68 -34.39
CA LYS A 114 10.97 -5.87 -33.87
C LYS A 114 10.54 -5.69 -32.37
N ARG A 115 11.49 -5.30 -31.50
CA ARG A 115 11.23 -5.12 -30.07
C ARG A 115 10.19 -4.02 -29.78
N VAL A 116 10.24 -2.91 -30.55
CA VAL A 116 9.28 -1.82 -30.38
C VAL A 116 7.89 -2.24 -30.85
N GLU A 117 7.78 -2.94 -31.99
CA GLU A 117 6.50 -3.45 -32.51
C GLU A 117 5.89 -4.48 -31.55
N GLU A 118 6.66 -5.43 -31.02
CA GLU A 118 6.21 -6.40 -30.00
C GLU A 118 5.72 -5.71 -28.73
N ALA A 119 6.46 -4.73 -28.23
CA ALA A 119 6.04 -3.97 -27.03
C ALA A 119 4.80 -3.09 -27.32
N ALA A 120 4.70 -2.52 -28.52
CA ALA A 120 3.54 -1.73 -28.92
C ALA A 120 2.26 -2.59 -29.03
N GLU A 121 2.39 -3.82 -29.53
CA GLU A 121 1.28 -4.78 -29.56
C GLU A 121 0.81 -5.14 -28.14
N ILE A 122 1.75 -5.42 -27.20
CA ILE A 122 1.45 -5.70 -25.79
C ILE A 122 0.63 -4.57 -25.17
N LEU A 123 1.00 -3.33 -25.50
CA LEU A 123 0.48 -2.11 -24.87
C LEU A 123 -0.71 -1.50 -25.63
N GLY A 124 -1.11 -2.07 -26.77
CA GLY A 124 -2.14 -1.48 -27.64
C GLY A 124 -1.74 -0.10 -28.17
N LEU A 125 -0.48 0.06 -28.60
CA LEU A 125 0.09 1.31 -29.13
C LEU A 125 0.44 1.24 -30.62
N THR A 126 0.18 0.12 -31.31
CA THR A 126 0.61 -0.12 -32.70
C THR A 126 0.19 1.02 -33.63
N GLU A 127 -1.08 1.45 -33.58
CA GLU A 127 -1.63 2.54 -34.42
C GLU A 127 -1.15 3.94 -33.99
N LEU A 128 -0.38 4.03 -32.91
CA LEU A 128 0.05 5.29 -32.30
C LEU A 128 1.56 5.54 -32.44
N LEU A 129 2.29 4.61 -33.05
CA LEU A 129 3.77 4.63 -33.10
C LEU A 129 4.34 5.93 -33.73
N ASP A 130 3.64 6.53 -34.67
CA ASP A 130 4.06 7.76 -35.36
C ASP A 130 3.61 9.04 -34.65
N ARG A 131 2.75 8.95 -33.62
CA ARG A 131 2.27 10.11 -32.87
C ARG A 131 3.32 10.64 -31.90
N LYS A 132 3.16 11.91 -31.50
CA LYS A 132 3.97 12.53 -30.45
C LYS A 132 3.22 12.57 -29.12
N PRO A 133 3.93 12.65 -28.00
CA PRO A 133 3.30 12.71 -26.65
C PRO A 133 2.26 13.83 -26.48
N ALA A 134 2.41 14.95 -27.17
CA ALA A 134 1.46 16.06 -27.13
C ALA A 134 0.05 15.67 -27.63
N ASP A 135 -0.04 14.72 -28.58
CA ASP A 135 -1.27 14.28 -29.23
C ASP A 135 -1.90 13.05 -28.53
N MET A 136 -1.49 12.77 -27.27
CA MET A 136 -1.85 11.56 -26.55
C MET A 136 -2.55 11.84 -25.22
N SER A 137 -3.49 10.96 -24.85
CA SER A 137 -4.10 10.97 -23.50
C SER A 137 -3.07 10.59 -22.41
N GLY A 138 -3.39 10.89 -21.14
CA GLY A 138 -2.57 10.52 -19.99
C GLY A 138 -2.23 9.02 -19.96
N GLY A 139 -3.22 8.15 -20.12
CA GLY A 139 -3.02 6.70 -20.16
C GLY A 139 -2.22 6.20 -21.36
N GLN A 140 -2.34 6.87 -22.52
CA GLN A 140 -1.50 6.54 -23.67
C GLN A 140 -0.04 6.92 -23.39
N ARG A 141 0.23 8.11 -22.83
CA ARG A 141 1.59 8.54 -22.44
C ARG A 141 2.20 7.59 -21.42
N GLN A 142 1.43 7.15 -20.45
CA GLN A 142 1.87 6.15 -19.47
C GLN A 142 2.26 4.83 -20.14
N ARG A 143 1.43 4.31 -21.06
CA ARG A 143 1.76 3.08 -21.79
C ARG A 143 3.04 3.23 -22.61
N VAL A 144 3.30 4.40 -23.17
CA VAL A 144 4.58 4.69 -23.86
C VAL A 144 5.75 4.64 -22.86
N ALA A 145 5.62 5.20 -21.68
CA ALA A 145 6.65 5.12 -20.64
C ALA A 145 6.94 3.68 -20.21
N MET A 146 5.89 2.87 -20.06
CA MET A 146 6.03 1.43 -19.84
C MET A 146 6.71 0.73 -21.03
N GLY A 147 6.35 1.09 -22.26
CA GLY A 147 6.99 0.56 -23.48
C GLY A 147 8.50 0.80 -23.51
N ARG A 148 8.95 1.99 -23.11
CA ARG A 148 10.39 2.30 -22.96
C ARG A 148 11.12 1.36 -22.00
N ALA A 149 10.42 0.91 -20.95
CA ALA A 149 10.96 -0.03 -19.99
C ALA A 149 10.97 -1.46 -20.56
N ILE A 150 9.87 -1.88 -21.18
CA ILE A 150 9.65 -3.23 -21.71
C ILE A 150 10.63 -3.59 -22.82
N VAL A 151 10.86 -2.69 -23.79
CA VAL A 151 11.76 -2.95 -24.92
C VAL A 151 13.19 -3.29 -24.53
N ARG A 152 13.58 -2.94 -23.28
CA ARG A 152 14.94 -3.21 -22.77
C ARG A 152 15.14 -4.64 -22.33
N ASP A 153 14.06 -5.40 -22.11
CA ASP A 153 14.11 -6.75 -21.57
C ASP A 153 14.93 -6.81 -20.26
N ALA A 154 14.69 -5.81 -19.39
CA ALA A 154 15.40 -5.70 -18.12
C ALA A 154 14.90 -6.74 -17.12
N LYS A 155 15.80 -7.24 -16.28
CA LYS A 155 15.49 -8.23 -15.24
C LYS A 155 14.61 -7.66 -14.13
N VAL A 156 14.76 -6.36 -13.85
CA VAL A 156 14.08 -5.65 -12.76
C VAL A 156 13.33 -4.43 -13.30
N PHE A 157 12.06 -4.31 -12.93
CA PHE A 157 11.22 -3.17 -13.24
C PHE A 157 10.96 -2.36 -11.97
N LEU A 158 11.24 -1.07 -12.05
CA LEU A 158 10.93 -0.10 -10.98
C LEU A 158 9.87 0.89 -11.47
N MET A 159 8.84 1.13 -10.67
CA MET A 159 7.76 2.05 -10.99
C MET A 159 7.52 3.02 -9.84
N ASP A 160 7.81 4.31 -10.06
CA ASP A 160 7.63 5.39 -9.07
C ASP A 160 6.29 6.09 -9.31
N GLU A 161 5.25 5.75 -8.55
CA GLU A 161 3.89 6.29 -8.61
C GLU A 161 3.32 6.44 -10.04
N PRO A 162 3.34 5.39 -10.88
CA PRO A 162 3.04 5.53 -12.30
C PRO A 162 1.59 5.91 -12.60
N LEU A 163 0.64 5.69 -11.66
CA LEU A 163 -0.79 5.98 -11.86
C LEU A 163 -1.27 7.28 -11.20
N SER A 164 -0.40 7.98 -10.45
CA SER A 164 -0.80 9.16 -9.65
C SER A 164 -1.41 10.30 -10.46
N ASN A 165 -0.98 10.48 -11.72
CA ASN A 165 -1.43 11.56 -12.60
C ASN A 165 -2.64 11.20 -13.48
N LEU A 166 -3.35 10.09 -13.20
CA LEU A 166 -4.51 9.65 -13.95
C LEU A 166 -5.81 9.87 -13.19
N ASP A 167 -6.90 10.10 -13.93
CA ASP A 167 -8.24 10.11 -13.35
C ASP A 167 -8.64 8.72 -12.82
N ALA A 168 -9.65 8.67 -11.93
CA ALA A 168 -10.06 7.46 -11.23
C ALA A 168 -10.46 6.31 -12.17
N LYS A 169 -11.21 6.60 -13.25
CA LYS A 169 -11.68 5.58 -14.21
C LYS A 169 -10.50 4.98 -14.98
N LEU A 170 -9.60 5.84 -15.45
CA LEU A 170 -8.41 5.42 -16.18
C LEU A 170 -7.43 4.65 -15.28
N ARG A 171 -7.31 5.04 -14.00
CA ARG A 171 -6.48 4.36 -13.00
C ARG A 171 -6.92 2.89 -12.83
N VAL A 172 -8.23 2.62 -12.70
CA VAL A 172 -8.77 1.25 -12.61
C VAL A 172 -8.35 0.41 -13.83
N THR A 173 -8.54 0.95 -15.03
CA THR A 173 -8.16 0.26 -16.28
C THR A 173 -6.66 0.00 -16.34
N MET A 174 -5.85 1.02 -16.04
CA MET A 174 -4.38 0.90 -16.13
C MET A 174 -3.79 -0.03 -15.07
N ARG A 175 -4.38 -0.13 -13.88
CA ARG A 175 -4.01 -1.10 -12.87
C ARG A 175 -4.17 -2.54 -13.38
N ALA A 176 -5.31 -2.85 -14.01
CA ALA A 176 -5.53 -4.15 -14.64
C ALA A 176 -4.52 -4.43 -15.76
N GLU A 177 -4.17 -3.43 -16.57
CA GLU A 177 -3.16 -3.55 -17.63
C GLU A 177 -1.75 -3.81 -17.05
N ILE A 178 -1.34 -3.11 -15.99
CA ILE A 178 -0.06 -3.36 -15.31
C ILE A 178 0.03 -4.82 -14.83
N ALA A 179 -1.03 -5.34 -14.20
CA ALA A 179 -1.05 -6.73 -13.76
C ALA A 179 -0.90 -7.74 -14.91
N LYS A 180 -1.55 -7.48 -16.07
CA LYS A 180 -1.42 -8.32 -17.27
C LYS A 180 0.00 -8.26 -17.83
N ILE A 181 0.56 -7.06 -17.93
CA ILE A 181 1.90 -6.81 -18.47
C ILE A 181 2.94 -7.50 -17.60
N HIS A 182 2.88 -7.35 -16.28
CA HIS A 182 3.78 -8.03 -15.35
C HIS A 182 3.78 -9.55 -15.57
N ARG A 183 2.59 -10.17 -15.61
CA ARG A 183 2.47 -11.63 -15.87
C ARG A 183 3.06 -12.05 -17.22
N ARG A 184 2.92 -11.21 -18.24
CA ARG A 184 3.43 -11.51 -19.59
C ARG A 184 4.95 -11.38 -19.69
N ILE A 185 5.52 -10.38 -19.01
CA ILE A 185 6.96 -10.10 -19.05
C ILE A 185 7.70 -11.02 -18.06
N GLY A 186 7.13 -11.31 -16.90
CA GLY A 186 7.72 -12.16 -15.87
C GLY A 186 9.00 -11.57 -15.27
N ALA A 187 9.12 -10.25 -15.18
CA ALA A 187 10.26 -9.58 -14.56
C ALA A 187 9.97 -9.24 -13.10
N THR A 188 10.99 -9.28 -12.23
CA THR A 188 10.88 -8.86 -10.84
C THR A 188 10.53 -7.37 -10.79
N THR A 189 9.46 -7.01 -10.07
CA THR A 189 8.90 -5.66 -10.12
C THR A 189 8.83 -5.04 -8.72
N ILE A 190 9.32 -3.79 -8.57
CA ILE A 190 9.10 -2.96 -7.40
C ILE A 190 8.28 -1.74 -7.81
N TYR A 191 7.16 -1.56 -7.15
CA TYR A 191 6.17 -0.52 -7.43
C TYR A 191 5.96 0.36 -6.20
N VAL A 192 6.03 1.66 -6.38
CA VAL A 192 5.76 2.65 -5.32
C VAL A 192 4.40 3.27 -5.55
N THR A 193 3.58 3.35 -4.52
CA THR A 193 2.31 4.06 -4.53
C THR A 193 1.95 4.62 -3.14
N HIS A 194 1.04 5.56 -3.11
CA HIS A 194 0.32 5.98 -1.90
C HIS A 194 -1.14 5.46 -1.89
N ASP A 195 -1.58 4.78 -2.96
CA ASP A 195 -2.92 4.21 -3.10
C ASP A 195 -2.94 2.77 -2.59
N GLN A 196 -3.71 2.55 -1.51
CA GLN A 196 -3.86 1.23 -0.89
C GLN A 196 -4.52 0.22 -1.83
N THR A 197 -5.46 0.67 -2.67
CA THR A 197 -6.17 -0.21 -3.62
C THR A 197 -5.20 -0.74 -4.68
N GLU A 198 -4.25 0.09 -5.13
CA GLU A 198 -3.18 -0.36 -6.02
C GLU A 198 -2.33 -1.43 -5.33
N ALA A 199 -1.88 -1.16 -4.10
CA ALA A 199 -1.09 -2.10 -3.33
C ALA A 199 -1.80 -3.44 -3.12
N MET A 200 -3.05 -3.41 -2.63
CA MET A 200 -3.84 -4.61 -2.34
C MET A 200 -4.20 -5.45 -3.57
N THR A 201 -4.22 -4.84 -4.78
CA THR A 201 -4.64 -5.54 -6.01
C THR A 201 -3.49 -5.99 -6.90
N LEU A 202 -2.33 -5.36 -6.82
CA LEU A 202 -1.17 -5.64 -7.69
C LEU A 202 -0.13 -6.51 -7.02
N ALA A 203 0.05 -6.40 -5.70
CA ALA A 203 1.19 -6.97 -5.01
C ALA A 203 1.06 -8.48 -4.77
N ASP A 204 2.17 -9.21 -4.93
CA ASP A 204 2.39 -10.49 -4.27
C ASP A 204 2.68 -10.26 -2.78
N ARG A 205 3.56 -9.29 -2.46
CA ARG A 205 3.77 -8.77 -1.09
C ARG A 205 3.82 -7.24 -1.08
N ILE A 206 3.36 -6.68 0.02
CA ILE A 206 3.38 -5.24 0.29
C ILE A 206 4.41 -4.97 1.39
N VAL A 207 5.19 -3.92 1.20
CA VAL A 207 6.06 -3.32 2.22
C VAL A 207 5.36 -2.05 2.73
N ILE A 208 4.83 -2.11 3.95
CA ILE A 208 4.21 -0.94 4.60
C ILE A 208 5.31 -0.14 5.30
N MET A 209 5.41 1.12 4.93
CA MET A 209 6.40 2.04 5.50
C MET A 209 5.71 3.14 6.29
N SER A 210 6.24 3.45 7.46
CA SER A 210 5.83 4.60 8.28
C SER A 210 6.80 5.77 8.15
N ALA A 211 6.37 6.91 8.66
CA ALA A 211 7.14 8.14 8.73
C ALA A 211 7.12 8.72 10.15
N THR A 212 8.21 8.57 10.88
CA THR A 212 8.36 9.19 12.19
C THR A 212 8.93 10.60 12.04
N LYS A 213 8.14 11.60 12.45
CA LYS A 213 8.54 13.02 12.42
C LYS A 213 9.25 13.41 13.70
N SER A 214 10.35 14.14 13.58
CA SER A 214 11.07 14.78 14.69
C SER A 214 11.41 16.23 14.35
N ALA A 215 11.97 16.97 15.31
CA ALA A 215 12.44 18.34 15.06
C ALA A 215 13.51 18.42 13.96
N ASP A 216 14.31 17.38 13.80
CA ASP A 216 15.41 17.30 12.84
C ASP A 216 15.03 16.74 11.47
N GLY A 217 13.77 16.26 11.30
CA GLY A 217 13.24 15.78 10.01
C GLY A 217 12.31 14.57 10.13
N THR A 218 12.23 13.77 9.07
CA THR A 218 11.38 12.59 8.98
C THR A 218 12.21 11.34 8.68
N THR A 219 12.02 10.29 9.47
CA THR A 219 12.65 8.98 9.29
C THR A 219 11.62 7.97 8.81
N GLY A 220 11.92 7.30 7.71
CA GLY A 220 11.11 6.21 7.17
C GLY A 220 11.61 4.85 7.61
N ARG A 221 10.70 3.95 7.97
CA ARG A 221 11.01 2.57 8.34
C ARG A 221 9.92 1.61 7.86
N ILE A 222 10.26 0.33 7.79
CA ILE A 222 9.29 -0.73 7.52
C ILE A 222 8.53 -1.04 8.80
N GLU A 223 7.20 -1.12 8.70
CA GLU A 223 6.32 -1.54 9.78
C GLU A 223 5.93 -3.01 9.65
N GLN A 224 5.59 -3.44 8.42
CA GLN A 224 5.27 -4.84 8.14
C GLN A 224 5.51 -5.16 6.67
N ILE A 225 5.89 -6.40 6.38
CA ILE A 225 5.96 -6.98 5.03
C ILE A 225 5.11 -8.24 5.03
N GLY A 226 4.21 -8.39 4.07
CA GLY A 226 3.37 -9.58 3.95
C GLY A 226 2.50 -9.58 2.71
N GLU A 227 1.76 -10.67 2.52
CA GLU A 227 0.74 -10.74 1.48
C GLU A 227 -0.42 -9.77 1.80
N PRO A 228 -1.12 -9.22 0.79
CA PRO A 228 -2.22 -8.28 1.01
C PRO A 228 -3.25 -8.77 2.04
N LYS A 229 -3.66 -10.04 1.95
CA LYS A 229 -4.63 -10.64 2.87
C LYS A 229 -4.10 -10.75 4.30
N GLU A 230 -2.83 -11.08 4.47
CA GLU A 230 -2.17 -11.15 5.77
C GLU A 230 -2.15 -9.78 6.45
N LEU A 231 -1.67 -8.75 5.74
CA LEU A 231 -1.60 -7.37 6.26
C LEU A 231 -2.96 -6.82 6.68
N TYR A 232 -4.02 -7.20 5.95
CA TYR A 232 -5.39 -6.79 6.26
C TYR A 232 -5.96 -7.50 7.49
N ASN A 233 -5.78 -8.83 7.57
CA ASN A 233 -6.37 -9.65 8.62
C ASN A 233 -5.48 -9.74 9.87
N GLU A 234 -4.17 -9.58 9.72
CA GLU A 234 -3.18 -9.77 10.78
C GLU A 234 -2.19 -8.61 10.85
N PRO A 235 -2.67 -7.36 11.05
CA PRO A 235 -1.78 -6.21 11.16
C PRO A 235 -0.87 -6.36 12.37
N ALA A 236 0.42 -6.09 12.20
CA ALA A 236 1.42 -6.24 13.27
C ALA A 236 1.24 -5.21 14.38
N ASN A 237 0.76 -4.01 14.04
CA ASN A 237 0.56 -2.91 14.97
C ASN A 237 -0.62 -2.02 14.57
N LYS A 238 -0.97 -1.08 15.44
CA LYS A 238 -2.07 -0.13 15.25
C LYS A 238 -1.87 0.75 14.01
N PHE A 239 -0.62 1.12 13.67
CA PHE A 239 -0.33 1.89 12.47
C PHE A 239 -0.73 1.11 11.21
N VAL A 240 -0.30 -0.14 11.08
CA VAL A 240 -0.66 -1.01 9.93
C VAL A 240 -2.16 -1.21 9.85
N ALA A 241 -2.81 -1.49 10.99
CA ALA A 241 -4.27 -1.68 11.08
C ALA A 241 -5.06 -0.45 10.63
N GLY A 242 -4.60 0.75 11.01
CA GLY A 242 -5.20 2.02 10.64
C GLY A 242 -4.82 2.50 9.24
N PHE A 243 -3.70 2.00 8.71
CA PHE A 243 -3.26 2.38 7.37
C PHE A 243 -3.91 1.51 6.28
N ILE A 244 -4.05 0.20 6.49
CA ILE A 244 -4.64 -0.73 5.51
C ILE A 244 -6.14 -0.87 5.72
N GLY A 245 -6.91 -0.54 4.69
CA GLY A 245 -8.37 -0.57 4.66
C GLY A 245 -8.96 0.79 4.31
N SER A 246 -10.08 0.79 3.61
CA SER A 246 -10.83 2.00 3.24
C SER A 246 -12.33 1.73 3.43
N PRO A 247 -12.95 2.28 4.50
CA PRO A 247 -12.32 3.11 5.54
C PRO A 247 -11.30 2.39 6.42
N ALA A 248 -10.52 3.16 7.19
CA ALA A 248 -9.55 2.63 8.15
C ALA A 248 -10.22 1.86 9.30
N MET A 249 -9.46 1.03 10.02
CA MET A 249 -9.92 0.39 11.25
C MET A 249 -10.29 1.44 12.31
N ASN A 250 -11.41 1.21 13.01
CA ASN A 250 -11.80 2.00 14.17
C ASN A 250 -10.98 1.58 15.39
N PHE A 251 -10.63 2.56 16.25
CA PHE A 251 -9.91 2.30 17.49
C PHE A 251 -10.63 2.92 18.69
N PHE A 252 -10.81 2.11 19.74
CA PHE A 252 -11.36 2.53 21.02
C PHE A 252 -10.31 2.28 22.11
N GLU A 253 -10.02 3.31 22.90
CA GLU A 253 -9.26 3.12 24.15
C GLU A 253 -10.20 2.48 25.17
N VAL A 254 -9.87 1.28 25.61
CA VAL A 254 -10.71 0.51 26.55
C VAL A 254 -9.89 -0.05 27.71
N THR A 255 -10.56 -0.34 28.83
CA THR A 255 -10.00 -1.07 29.96
C THR A 255 -10.64 -2.44 30.05
N LEU A 256 -9.85 -3.48 30.26
CA LEU A 256 -10.32 -4.84 30.47
C LEU A 256 -10.58 -5.11 31.94
N ASN A 257 -11.84 -5.37 32.31
CA ASN A 257 -12.28 -5.75 33.67
C ASN A 257 -13.04 -7.08 33.63
N GLY A 258 -12.43 -8.15 34.13
CA GLY A 258 -13.01 -9.49 33.95
C GLY A 258 -13.01 -9.87 32.48
N ASN A 259 -14.18 -10.13 31.93
CA ASN A 259 -14.44 -10.39 30.50
C ASN A 259 -15.11 -9.19 29.79
N VAL A 260 -15.14 -8.02 30.43
CA VAL A 260 -15.74 -6.80 29.87
C VAL A 260 -14.66 -5.84 29.48
N ILE A 261 -14.74 -5.29 28.27
CA ILE A 261 -14.00 -4.12 27.81
C ILE A 261 -14.90 -2.89 27.85
N SER A 262 -14.40 -1.79 28.36
CA SER A 262 -15.16 -0.53 28.46
C SER A 262 -14.28 0.69 28.32
N ASN A 263 -14.80 1.74 27.66
CA ASN A 263 -14.15 3.06 27.61
C ASN A 263 -14.62 4.00 28.74
N GLY A 264 -15.59 3.55 29.57
CA GLY A 264 -16.16 4.34 30.63
C GLY A 264 -17.16 5.43 30.21
N THR A 265 -17.41 5.63 28.89
CA THR A 265 -18.26 6.69 28.33
C THR A 265 -19.40 6.16 27.46
N GLY A 266 -19.78 4.88 27.63
CA GLY A 266 -20.92 4.28 26.96
C GLY A 266 -20.56 3.15 25.98
N PHE A 267 -19.27 2.91 25.67
CA PHE A 267 -18.83 1.73 24.96
C PHE A 267 -18.48 0.63 25.98
N GLU A 268 -19.25 -0.44 25.95
CA GLU A 268 -19.05 -1.60 26.83
C GLU A 268 -19.40 -2.88 26.07
N MET A 269 -18.57 -3.90 26.16
CA MET A 269 -18.80 -5.21 25.52
C MET A 269 -18.19 -6.36 26.31
N ILE A 270 -18.87 -7.51 26.23
CA ILE A 270 -18.35 -8.79 26.71
C ILE A 270 -17.50 -9.45 25.64
N ILE A 271 -16.23 -9.70 25.92
CA ILE A 271 -15.33 -10.41 25.02
C ILE A 271 -15.46 -11.93 25.16
N PRO A 272 -15.26 -12.71 24.08
CA PRO A 272 -15.23 -14.14 24.11
C PRO A 272 -14.15 -14.71 25.06
N GLU A 273 -14.43 -15.85 25.68
CA GLU A 273 -13.55 -16.49 26.67
C GLU A 273 -12.12 -16.71 26.17
N GLY A 274 -11.95 -17.03 24.85
CA GLY A 274 -10.65 -17.20 24.25
C GLY A 274 -9.81 -15.91 24.26
N GLN A 275 -10.42 -14.78 23.89
CA GLN A 275 -9.77 -13.47 23.90
C GLN A 275 -9.50 -13.00 25.33
N GLU A 276 -10.45 -13.24 26.27
CA GLU A 276 -10.27 -12.94 27.69
C GLU A 276 -9.04 -13.65 28.26
N LYS A 277 -8.95 -14.98 28.08
CA LYS A 277 -7.81 -15.78 28.57
C LYS A 277 -6.48 -15.28 28.02
N LEU A 278 -6.47 -14.94 26.74
CA LEU A 278 -5.31 -14.40 26.04
C LEU A 278 -4.85 -13.08 26.64
N LEU A 279 -5.76 -12.11 26.74
CA LEU A 279 -5.45 -10.78 27.28
C LEU A 279 -5.04 -10.87 28.78
N LYS A 280 -5.69 -11.71 29.57
CA LYS A 280 -5.30 -11.98 30.95
C LYS A 280 -3.91 -12.59 31.08
N LYS A 281 -3.59 -13.59 30.25
CA LYS A 281 -2.25 -14.21 30.20
C LYS A 281 -1.17 -13.20 29.82
N ALA A 282 -1.49 -12.26 28.94
CA ALA A 282 -0.60 -11.18 28.53
C ALA A 282 -0.52 -10.02 29.55
N GLY A 283 -1.26 -10.09 30.67
CA GLY A 283 -1.17 -9.11 31.78
C GLY A 283 -2.06 -7.88 31.65
N TYR A 284 -3.05 -7.87 30.76
CA TYR A 284 -3.89 -6.71 30.50
C TYR A 284 -5.12 -6.56 31.43
N GLN A 285 -5.30 -7.48 32.40
CA GLN A 285 -6.40 -7.33 33.37
C GLN A 285 -6.28 -6.02 34.17
N GLY A 286 -7.30 -5.20 34.13
CA GLY A 286 -7.30 -3.86 34.74
C GLY A 286 -6.46 -2.81 34.02
N GLN A 287 -5.91 -3.13 32.85
CA GLN A 287 -5.07 -2.25 32.06
C GLN A 287 -5.84 -1.65 30.86
N LYS A 288 -5.37 -0.48 30.43
CA LYS A 288 -5.82 0.15 29.19
C LYS A 288 -5.17 -0.52 27.97
N LEU A 289 -5.93 -0.63 26.90
CA LEU A 289 -5.48 -1.16 25.60
C LEU A 289 -6.31 -0.55 24.47
N TRP A 290 -5.84 -0.68 23.24
CA TRP A 290 -6.62 -0.33 22.06
C TRP A 290 -7.43 -1.53 21.59
N PHE A 291 -8.74 -1.34 21.45
CA PHE A 291 -9.66 -2.23 20.75
C PHE A 291 -9.84 -1.73 19.33
N GLY A 292 -9.46 -2.55 18.34
CA GLY A 292 -9.56 -2.24 16.92
C GLY A 292 -10.60 -3.10 16.23
N ILE A 293 -11.47 -2.49 15.42
CA ILE A 293 -12.48 -3.21 14.63
C ILE A 293 -12.68 -2.53 13.27
N ARG A 294 -12.84 -3.32 12.21
CA ARG A 294 -13.05 -2.77 10.88
C ARG A 294 -14.49 -2.28 10.68
N PRO A 295 -14.71 -1.25 9.85
CA PRO A 295 -16.05 -0.71 9.58
C PRO A 295 -17.06 -1.74 9.07
N GLU A 296 -16.64 -2.70 8.27
CA GLU A 296 -17.47 -3.78 7.72
C GLU A 296 -17.81 -4.88 8.73
N ASP A 297 -17.12 -4.91 9.86
CA ASP A 297 -17.40 -5.84 10.96
C ASP A 297 -18.34 -5.24 12.01
N ILE A 298 -18.93 -4.06 11.71
CA ILE A 298 -19.96 -3.39 12.50
C ILE A 298 -21.25 -3.37 11.68
N SER A 299 -22.29 -4.06 12.13
CA SER A 299 -23.55 -4.24 11.40
C SER A 299 -24.73 -3.55 12.08
N ALA A 300 -25.64 -3.00 11.28
CA ALA A 300 -26.94 -2.48 11.72
C ALA A 300 -28.08 -3.51 11.50
N GLU A 301 -27.81 -4.68 10.94
CA GLU A 301 -28.82 -5.67 10.56
C GLU A 301 -29.46 -6.33 11.80
N PRO A 302 -30.80 -6.36 11.93
CA PRO A 302 -31.48 -6.96 13.08
C PRO A 302 -31.15 -8.44 13.30
N ILE A 303 -30.98 -9.21 12.21
CA ILE A 303 -30.63 -10.62 12.32
C ILE A 303 -29.25 -10.85 12.98
N VAL A 304 -28.31 -9.92 12.78
CA VAL A 304 -26.98 -9.97 13.41
C VAL A 304 -27.09 -9.61 14.90
N GLN A 305 -27.99 -8.66 15.24
CA GLN A 305 -28.29 -8.28 16.63
C GLN A 305 -28.86 -9.47 17.41
N ASP A 306 -29.77 -10.23 16.81
CA ASP A 306 -30.38 -11.43 17.43
C ASP A 306 -29.35 -12.52 17.71
N VAL A 307 -28.34 -12.65 16.84
CA VAL A 307 -27.26 -13.65 17.01
C VAL A 307 -26.21 -13.23 18.05
N PHE A 308 -25.96 -11.91 18.18
CA PHE A 308 -24.90 -11.37 19.05
C PHE A 308 -25.45 -10.30 20.02
N PRO A 309 -26.42 -10.63 20.91
CA PRO A 309 -27.10 -9.65 21.75
C PRO A 309 -26.19 -8.95 22.77
N ASN A 310 -25.06 -9.53 23.12
CA ASN A 310 -24.07 -8.96 24.06
C ASN A 310 -23.01 -8.09 23.38
N GLN A 311 -23.14 -7.84 22.07
CA GLN A 311 -22.20 -7.10 21.25
C GLN A 311 -22.85 -5.88 20.59
N ILE A 312 -23.96 -5.42 21.14
CA ILE A 312 -24.71 -4.27 20.64
C ILE A 312 -24.29 -3.01 21.39
N VAL A 313 -23.99 -1.97 20.62
CA VAL A 313 -23.68 -0.62 21.13
C VAL A 313 -24.70 0.36 20.56
N LYS A 314 -25.29 1.18 21.41
CA LYS A 314 -26.14 2.30 20.99
C LYS A 314 -25.28 3.48 20.63
N ALA A 315 -25.37 3.93 19.40
CA ALA A 315 -24.56 5.03 18.89
C ALA A 315 -25.45 6.11 18.26
N GLU A 316 -25.09 7.37 18.44
CA GLU A 316 -25.72 8.49 17.76
C GLU A 316 -25.07 8.70 16.40
N VAL A 317 -25.87 8.76 15.34
CA VAL A 317 -25.40 9.03 13.98
C VAL A 317 -25.02 10.50 13.84
N VAL A 318 -23.78 10.77 13.44
CA VAL A 318 -23.25 12.12 13.21
C VAL A 318 -23.42 12.49 11.72
N VAL A 319 -23.04 11.59 10.81
CA VAL A 319 -23.15 11.76 9.35
C VAL A 319 -23.46 10.41 8.73
N SER A 320 -24.23 10.43 7.64
CA SER A 320 -24.44 9.25 6.77
C SER A 320 -24.11 9.60 5.33
N GLU A 321 -23.23 8.81 4.73
CA GLU A 321 -22.83 8.95 3.33
C GLU A 321 -23.35 7.74 2.53
N LEU A 322 -24.35 7.96 1.66
CA LEU A 322 -24.87 6.92 0.78
C LEU A 322 -23.98 6.79 -0.46
N LEU A 323 -23.30 5.67 -0.60
CA LEU A 323 -22.38 5.38 -1.71
C LEU A 323 -22.95 4.42 -2.77
N GLY A 324 -24.28 4.38 -2.89
CA GLY A 324 -24.99 3.51 -3.82
C GLY A 324 -25.45 2.22 -3.15
N ALA A 325 -24.67 1.15 -3.17
CA ALA A 325 -25.00 -0.13 -2.52
C ALA A 325 -24.70 -0.16 -1.01
N GLU A 326 -23.90 0.76 -0.53
CA GLU A 326 -23.39 0.83 0.84
C GLU A 326 -23.62 2.22 1.42
N THR A 327 -23.73 2.29 2.75
CA THR A 327 -23.75 3.55 3.53
C THR A 327 -22.60 3.54 4.52
N MET A 328 -21.84 4.63 4.58
CA MET A 328 -20.92 4.89 5.67
C MET A 328 -21.66 5.67 6.76
N LEU A 329 -21.86 5.03 7.92
CA LEU A 329 -22.41 5.66 9.10
C LEU A 329 -21.25 6.14 9.97
N TYR A 330 -21.06 7.44 10.06
CA TYR A 330 -20.20 8.07 11.05
C TYR A 330 -21.04 8.24 12.30
N ALA A 331 -20.71 7.49 13.33
CA ALA A 331 -21.47 7.44 14.58
C ALA A 331 -20.55 7.71 15.78
N LYS A 332 -21.13 8.07 16.90
CA LYS A 332 -20.39 8.28 18.16
C LYS A 332 -21.03 7.52 19.33
N VAL A 333 -20.20 7.10 20.25
CA VAL A 333 -20.58 6.57 21.55
C VAL A 333 -19.76 7.28 22.63
N GLY A 334 -20.44 8.01 23.50
CA GLY A 334 -19.76 8.99 24.36
C GLY A 334 -19.00 10.02 23.49
N ASP A 335 -17.71 10.16 23.74
CA ASP A 335 -16.82 11.07 23.01
C ASP A 335 -16.05 10.38 21.87
N THR A 336 -16.29 9.09 21.63
CA THR A 336 -15.55 8.33 20.62
C THR A 336 -16.37 8.24 19.33
N GLU A 337 -15.82 8.80 18.25
CA GLU A 337 -16.36 8.67 16.90
C GLU A 337 -15.79 7.42 16.21
N PHE A 338 -16.59 6.77 15.38
CA PHE A 338 -16.24 5.62 14.59
C PHE A 338 -17.07 5.53 13.31
N VAL A 339 -16.65 4.70 12.37
CA VAL A 339 -17.34 4.48 11.09
C VAL A 339 -17.82 3.04 11.01
N SER A 340 -19.09 2.86 10.62
CA SER A 340 -19.65 1.57 10.26
C SER A 340 -20.00 1.56 8.78
N LYS A 341 -19.66 0.47 8.10
CA LYS A 341 -19.99 0.25 6.69
C LYS A 341 -21.17 -0.71 6.63
N VAL A 342 -22.36 -0.18 6.31
CA VAL A 342 -23.62 -0.92 6.33
C VAL A 342 -24.27 -0.96 4.93
N ASP A 343 -25.29 -1.79 4.76
CA ASP A 343 -26.10 -1.83 3.54
C ASP A 343 -26.80 -0.48 3.31
N ALA A 344 -27.07 -0.12 2.06
CA ALA A 344 -27.78 1.12 1.71
C ALA A 344 -29.14 1.27 2.38
N ARG A 345 -29.81 0.15 2.70
CA ARG A 345 -31.10 0.11 3.42
C ARG A 345 -31.02 0.60 4.87
N ASP A 346 -29.83 0.54 5.45
CA ASP A 346 -29.56 0.92 6.83
C ASP A 346 -29.14 2.39 6.95
N PHE A 347 -29.38 3.19 5.94
CA PHE A 347 -29.20 4.64 5.99
C PHE A 347 -30.00 5.24 7.17
N ARG A 348 -29.36 6.14 7.91
CA ARG A 348 -29.94 6.85 9.06
C ARG A 348 -29.71 8.34 8.94
N GLN A 349 -30.64 9.13 9.51
CA GLN A 349 -30.45 10.58 9.54
C GLN A 349 -29.49 10.98 10.68
N PRO A 350 -28.73 12.06 10.53
CA PRO A 350 -27.96 12.64 11.63
C PRO A 350 -28.84 12.93 12.86
N GLY A 351 -28.36 12.55 14.05
CA GLY A 351 -29.07 12.66 15.31
C GLY A 351 -29.92 11.45 15.69
N GLU A 352 -30.13 10.49 14.78
CA GLU A 352 -30.79 9.23 15.14
C GLU A 352 -29.86 8.35 15.97
N VAL A 353 -30.44 7.62 16.92
CA VAL A 353 -29.75 6.58 17.69
C VAL A 353 -29.97 5.24 17.02
N VAL A 354 -28.89 4.51 16.74
CA VAL A 354 -28.90 3.21 16.09
C VAL A 354 -28.21 2.16 16.97
N ASP A 355 -28.79 0.96 16.98
CA ASP A 355 -28.17 -0.20 17.59
C ASP A 355 -27.19 -0.84 16.57
N LEU A 356 -25.90 -0.86 16.89
CA LEU A 356 -24.85 -1.41 16.05
C LEU A 356 -24.22 -2.62 16.72
N THR A 357 -24.15 -3.74 16.01
CA THR A 357 -23.51 -4.98 16.47
C THR A 357 -22.07 -5.04 16.00
N PHE A 358 -21.15 -5.22 16.93
CA PHE A 358 -19.72 -5.33 16.69
C PHE A 358 -19.30 -6.81 16.65
N ASN A 359 -18.80 -7.29 15.52
CA ASN A 359 -18.31 -8.67 15.41
C ASN A 359 -16.96 -8.81 16.12
N ILE A 360 -17.00 -9.01 17.41
CA ILE A 360 -15.81 -9.03 18.28
C ILE A 360 -14.84 -10.18 17.94
N ASN A 361 -15.29 -11.22 17.24
CA ASN A 361 -14.43 -12.30 16.78
C ASN A 361 -13.45 -11.82 15.67
N LYS A 362 -13.71 -10.67 15.06
CA LYS A 362 -12.87 -10.01 14.05
C LYS A 362 -12.06 -8.85 14.64
N ALA A 363 -12.24 -8.56 15.92
CA ALA A 363 -11.55 -7.47 16.57
C ALA A 363 -10.07 -7.80 16.84
N HIS A 364 -9.28 -6.74 16.91
CA HIS A 364 -7.87 -6.79 17.26
C HIS A 364 -7.63 -5.98 18.54
N PHE A 365 -6.61 -6.39 19.28
CA PHE A 365 -6.18 -5.68 20.48
C PHE A 365 -4.74 -5.25 20.33
N PHE A 366 -4.43 -4.00 20.75
CA PHE A 366 -3.08 -3.46 20.68
C PHE A 366 -2.69 -2.86 22.03
N ASP A 367 -1.41 -2.99 22.36
CA ASP A 367 -0.85 -2.37 23.56
C ASP A 367 -1.00 -0.85 23.50
N ILE A 368 -1.32 -0.23 24.62
CA ILE A 368 -1.61 1.21 24.66
C ILE A 368 -0.36 2.07 24.41
N ASN A 369 0.83 1.57 24.76
CA ASN A 369 2.08 2.33 24.70
C ASN A 369 2.91 1.98 23.48
N THR A 370 3.06 0.67 23.19
CA THR A 370 3.89 0.20 22.06
C THR A 370 3.13 0.18 20.74
N GLU A 371 1.80 0.19 20.80
CA GLU A 371 0.87 0.01 19.68
C GLU A 371 1.01 -1.35 18.96
N GLU A 372 1.82 -2.26 19.48
CA GLU A 372 1.97 -3.61 18.94
C GLU A 372 0.69 -4.44 19.17
N ARG A 373 0.37 -5.33 18.21
CA ARG A 373 -0.78 -6.22 18.34
C ARG A 373 -0.53 -7.22 19.47
N ILE A 374 -1.49 -7.32 20.39
CA ILE A 374 -1.51 -8.35 21.44
C ILE A 374 -1.97 -9.66 20.79
N ILE A 375 -1.03 -10.56 20.59
CA ILE A 375 -1.23 -11.82 19.90
C ILE A 375 -1.33 -12.95 20.95
N GLY A 376 -2.17 -13.92 20.65
CA GLY A 376 -2.24 -15.16 21.39
C GLY A 376 -1.66 -16.31 20.66
#